data_761e2d48fac79934cabf17d271fb0fc2
#
_entry.id   761e2d48fac79934cabf17d271fb0fc2
#
_cell.length_a   1.000
_cell.length_b   1.000
_cell.length_c   1.000
_cell.angle_alpha   90.00
_cell.angle_beta   90.00
_cell.angle_gamma   90.00
#
_symmetry.space_group_name_H-M   'P 1'
#
loop_
_entity.id
_entity.type
_entity.pdbx_description
1 polymer ?
#
loop_
_entity_poly.entity_id
_entity_poly.type
_entity_poly.pdbx_seq_one_letter_code
_entity_poly.pdbx_strand_id
1 'polypeptide(L)'
;EFLDPFTPQYLADFVSWGAIGARTTESQTHRQMASGLSMPIGFKNGTGGSIQIAVDAMGAAQGEHAFLGINEEGQSSIIHTSGNKYSHLILRGSTQGTNFDEKSVSDSLSLVSNQGMHPSVVVDCSHANCGKDHKKMNIAFKELVRQKANNINPGLVGLMLESFLSEGNQKLDNPKDLKYGVSITDPCINWNETVELISEADKKLESS
;
A
#
# COMPACT_ATOMS: atom_id res chain seq x y z
N GLU A 1 -2.70 -8.49 -0.96
CA GLU A 1 -1.73 -7.41 -0.89
C GLU A 1 -0.39 -7.77 -1.53
N PHE A 2 0.10 -8.95 -1.29
CA PHE A 2 1.40 -9.41 -1.77
C PHE A 2 1.26 -10.68 -2.60
N LEU A 3 1.86 -10.69 -3.78
CA LEU A 3 1.95 -11.86 -4.65
C LEU A 3 3.42 -12.29 -4.77
N ASP A 4 3.65 -13.60 -4.92
CA ASP A 4 4.97 -14.11 -5.24
C ASP A 4 5.40 -13.55 -6.62
N PRO A 5 6.56 -12.90 -6.74
CA PRO A 5 6.94 -12.23 -7.97
C PRO A 5 7.31 -13.19 -9.12
N PHE A 6 7.50 -14.49 -8.84
CA PHE A 6 7.83 -15.49 -9.86
C PHE A 6 6.60 -16.25 -10.36
N THR A 7 5.57 -16.38 -9.52
CA THR A 7 4.37 -17.19 -9.82
C THR A 7 3.06 -16.43 -9.51
N PRO A 8 2.92 -15.13 -9.87
CA PRO A 8 1.74 -14.33 -9.53
C PRO A 8 0.47 -14.86 -10.21
N GLN A 9 0.59 -15.54 -11.35
CA GLN A 9 -0.53 -16.07 -12.14
C GLN A 9 -1.41 -17.05 -11.34
N TYR A 10 -0.87 -17.73 -10.34
CA TYR A 10 -1.66 -18.69 -9.55
C TYR A 10 -2.64 -18.01 -8.59
N LEU A 11 -2.46 -16.75 -8.28
CA LEU A 11 -3.30 -16.00 -7.34
C LEU A 11 -3.90 -14.72 -7.93
N ALA A 12 -3.37 -14.22 -9.06
CA ALA A 12 -3.72 -12.91 -9.59
C ALA A 12 -5.22 -12.73 -9.84
N ASP A 13 -5.91 -13.77 -10.31
CA ASP A 13 -7.35 -13.73 -10.60
C ASP A 13 -8.23 -13.57 -9.35
N PHE A 14 -7.69 -13.85 -8.17
CA PHE A 14 -8.38 -13.70 -6.88
C PHE A 14 -8.07 -12.38 -6.18
N VAL A 15 -7.21 -11.54 -6.77
CA VAL A 15 -6.72 -10.30 -6.17
C VAL A 15 -7.21 -9.10 -6.97
N SER A 16 -7.97 -8.21 -6.35
CA SER A 16 -8.51 -7.00 -6.98
C SER A 16 -7.63 -5.77 -6.76
N TRP A 17 -6.68 -5.82 -5.86
CA TRP A 17 -5.72 -4.75 -5.55
C TRP A 17 -4.48 -5.32 -4.87
N GLY A 18 -3.30 -4.87 -5.26
CA GLY A 18 -2.04 -5.32 -4.68
C GLY A 18 -1.14 -4.17 -4.26
N ALA A 19 -0.15 -4.45 -3.43
CA ALA A 19 0.83 -3.47 -2.99
C ALA A 19 2.25 -4.05 -2.93
N ILE A 20 3.23 -3.24 -3.35
CA ILE A 20 4.65 -3.52 -3.23
C ILE A 20 5.18 -2.80 -1.99
N GLY A 21 5.77 -3.55 -1.07
CA GLY A 21 6.29 -3.05 0.20
C GLY A 21 7.49 -2.13 0.06
N ALA A 22 7.71 -1.28 1.06
CA ALA A 22 8.79 -0.27 1.05
C ALA A 22 10.20 -0.86 0.88
N ARG A 23 10.42 -2.11 1.30
CA ARG A 23 11.71 -2.81 1.15
C ARG A 23 11.90 -3.45 -0.23
N THR A 24 10.84 -3.61 -0.98
CA THR A 24 10.83 -4.27 -2.30
C THR A 24 10.47 -3.33 -3.46
N THR A 25 10.14 -2.07 -3.17
CA THR A 25 9.84 -1.05 -4.20
C THR A 25 11.00 -0.84 -5.19
N GLU A 26 12.24 -1.01 -4.76
CA GLU A 26 13.43 -0.95 -5.64
C GLU A 26 13.69 -2.26 -6.41
N SER A 27 13.00 -3.35 -6.07
CA SER A 27 13.22 -4.66 -6.69
C SER A 27 12.73 -4.68 -8.13
N GLN A 28 13.65 -4.96 -9.05
CA GLN A 28 13.34 -5.11 -10.48
C GLN A 28 12.29 -6.21 -10.72
N THR A 29 12.41 -7.34 -10.04
CA THR A 29 11.49 -8.47 -10.16
C THR A 29 10.05 -8.08 -9.78
N HIS A 30 9.88 -7.29 -8.72
CA HIS A 30 8.56 -6.81 -8.30
C HIS A 30 7.96 -5.78 -9.27
N ARG A 31 8.81 -4.92 -9.86
CA ARG A 31 8.38 -3.96 -10.89
C ARG A 31 7.95 -4.68 -12.18
N GLN A 32 8.69 -5.71 -12.58
CA GLN A 32 8.36 -6.57 -13.73
C GLN A 32 7.06 -7.34 -13.48
N MET A 33 6.90 -7.95 -12.30
CA MET A 33 5.64 -8.59 -11.91
C MET A 33 4.47 -7.61 -12.02
N ALA A 34 4.59 -6.42 -11.42
CA ALA A 34 3.53 -5.42 -11.44
C ALA A 34 3.13 -5.00 -12.86
N SER A 35 4.09 -4.96 -13.81
CA SER A 35 3.81 -4.63 -15.21
C SER A 35 2.93 -5.67 -15.93
N GLY A 36 2.89 -6.90 -15.44
CA GLY A 36 2.08 -7.99 -15.99
C GLY A 36 0.73 -8.20 -15.32
N LEU A 37 0.44 -7.49 -14.23
CA LEU A 37 -0.81 -7.64 -13.49
C LEU A 37 -1.91 -6.73 -14.04
N SER A 38 -3.16 -7.22 -14.01
CA SER A 38 -4.32 -6.51 -14.53
C SER A 38 -5.00 -5.60 -13.50
N MET A 39 -4.74 -5.85 -12.19
CA MET A 39 -5.32 -5.05 -11.10
C MET A 39 -4.43 -3.84 -10.76
N PRO A 40 -4.98 -2.83 -10.06
CA PRO A 40 -4.18 -1.73 -9.52
C PRO A 40 -3.12 -2.21 -8.53
N ILE A 41 -1.88 -1.68 -8.68
CA ILE A 41 -0.75 -1.99 -7.82
C ILE A 41 -0.21 -0.70 -7.20
N GLY A 42 -0.20 -0.65 -5.86
CA GLY A 42 0.38 0.45 -5.10
C GLY A 42 1.86 0.20 -4.78
N PHE A 43 2.69 1.23 -4.94
CA PHE A 43 4.10 1.18 -4.54
C PHE A 43 4.33 2.03 -3.31
N LYS A 44 4.78 1.42 -2.20
CA LYS A 44 5.10 2.14 -0.96
C LYS A 44 6.40 2.93 -1.11
N ASN A 45 6.43 4.16 -0.60
CA ASN A 45 7.67 4.93 -0.50
C ASN A 45 8.74 4.17 0.32
N GLY A 46 10.01 4.41 0.03
CA GLY A 46 11.12 3.78 0.72
C GLY A 46 11.13 4.06 2.24
N THR A 47 11.70 3.15 3.01
CA THR A 47 11.79 3.28 4.48
C THR A 47 12.55 4.52 4.94
N GLY A 48 13.51 5.00 4.13
CA GLY A 48 14.25 6.25 4.33
C GLY A 48 13.49 7.52 3.95
N GLY A 49 12.27 7.41 3.41
CA GLY A 49 11.40 8.53 3.08
C GLY A 49 11.38 8.93 1.60
N SER A 50 12.21 8.34 0.75
CA SER A 50 12.20 8.66 -0.68
C SER A 50 10.87 8.24 -1.34
N ILE A 51 10.12 9.22 -1.80
CA ILE A 51 8.91 9.02 -2.61
C ILE A 51 9.29 8.77 -4.07
N GLN A 52 10.38 9.38 -4.53
CA GLN A 52 10.86 9.22 -5.91
C GLN A 52 11.06 7.76 -6.30
N ILE A 53 11.60 6.93 -5.40
CA ILE A 53 11.80 5.49 -5.63
C ILE A 53 10.49 4.77 -6.01
N ALA A 54 9.39 5.13 -5.34
CA ALA A 54 8.08 4.56 -5.64
C ALA A 54 7.51 5.09 -6.97
N VAL A 55 7.73 6.37 -7.26
CA VAL A 55 7.33 6.98 -8.53
C VAL A 55 8.11 6.37 -9.70
N ASP A 56 9.42 6.12 -9.54
CA ASP A 56 10.24 5.42 -10.53
C ASP A 56 9.75 3.97 -10.73
N ALA A 57 9.34 3.29 -9.64
CA ALA A 57 8.78 1.96 -9.71
C ALA A 57 7.44 1.91 -10.46
N MET A 58 6.57 2.91 -10.24
CA MET A 58 5.32 3.08 -11.00
C MET A 58 5.60 3.27 -12.49
N GLY A 59 6.55 4.14 -12.83
CA GLY A 59 6.96 4.37 -14.22
C GLY A 59 7.49 3.09 -14.87
N ALA A 60 8.34 2.33 -14.18
CA ALA A 60 8.83 1.05 -14.66
C ALA A 60 7.69 0.04 -14.87
N ALA A 61 6.74 -0.06 -13.92
CA ALA A 61 5.61 -0.98 -14.02
C ALA A 61 4.62 -0.64 -15.14
N GLN A 62 4.56 0.62 -15.58
CA GLN A 62 3.72 1.04 -16.71
C GLN A 62 4.32 0.65 -18.07
N GLY A 63 5.61 0.34 -18.14
CA GLY A 63 6.29 -0.08 -19.35
C GLY A 63 6.12 -1.58 -19.65
N GLU A 64 6.38 -1.93 -20.92
CA GLU A 64 6.48 -3.32 -21.35
C GLU A 64 7.78 -3.92 -20.85
N HIS A 65 7.75 -5.20 -20.45
CA HIS A 65 8.93 -5.95 -20.03
C HIS A 65 9.01 -7.32 -20.71
N ALA A 66 10.23 -7.85 -20.79
CA ALA A 66 10.49 -9.23 -21.12
C ALA A 66 11.50 -9.79 -20.11
N PHE A 67 11.14 -10.87 -19.43
CA PHE A 67 11.97 -11.46 -18.37
C PHE A 67 11.75 -12.98 -18.26
N LEU A 68 12.70 -13.65 -17.61
CA LEU A 68 12.56 -15.07 -17.29
C LEU A 68 11.57 -15.25 -16.13
N GLY A 69 10.53 -16.03 -16.35
CA GLY A 69 9.50 -16.34 -15.35
C GLY A 69 8.98 -17.77 -15.49
N ILE A 70 7.88 -18.05 -14.85
CA ILE A 70 7.17 -19.32 -14.87
C ILE A 70 5.83 -19.12 -15.58
N ASN A 71 5.53 -19.96 -16.57
CA ASN A 71 4.24 -19.94 -17.27
C ASN A 71 3.13 -20.67 -16.50
N GLU A 72 1.91 -20.70 -17.03
CA GLU A 72 0.76 -21.35 -16.40
C GLU A 72 0.94 -22.85 -16.21
N GLU A 73 1.73 -23.51 -17.06
CA GLU A 73 2.06 -24.92 -16.96
C GLU A 73 3.22 -25.22 -15.99
N GLY A 74 3.74 -24.20 -15.28
CA GLY A 74 4.83 -24.35 -14.31
C GLY A 74 6.22 -24.48 -14.96
N GLN A 75 6.38 -24.10 -16.21
CA GLN A 75 7.64 -24.19 -16.95
C GLN A 75 8.37 -22.85 -17.02
N SER A 76 9.69 -22.88 -17.02
CA SER A 76 10.52 -21.69 -17.27
C SER A 76 10.30 -21.16 -18.67
N SER A 77 9.94 -19.89 -18.78
CA SER A 77 9.60 -19.23 -20.04
C SER A 77 10.01 -17.76 -20.04
N ILE A 78 10.15 -17.17 -21.21
CA ILE A 78 10.24 -15.71 -21.34
C ILE A 78 8.81 -15.15 -21.24
N ILE A 79 8.58 -14.35 -20.20
CA ILE A 79 7.32 -13.66 -19.97
C ILE A 79 7.39 -12.28 -20.60
N HIS A 80 6.40 -11.95 -21.43
CA HIS A 80 6.21 -10.61 -21.98
C HIS A 80 5.02 -9.95 -21.30
N THR A 81 5.19 -8.71 -20.85
CA THR A 81 4.14 -7.92 -20.20
C THR A 81 3.83 -6.67 -21.01
N SER A 82 2.60 -6.17 -20.90
CA SER A 82 2.12 -4.97 -21.63
C SER A 82 2.18 -3.68 -20.84
N GLY A 83 2.63 -3.75 -19.59
CA GLY A 83 2.59 -2.63 -18.66
C GLY A 83 1.26 -2.50 -17.90
N ASN A 84 1.33 -1.98 -16.69
CA ASN A 84 0.19 -1.75 -15.81
C ASN A 84 -0.05 -0.25 -15.59
N LYS A 85 -1.08 0.30 -16.22
CA LYS A 85 -1.46 1.72 -16.15
C LYS A 85 -2.06 2.13 -14.81
N TYR A 86 -2.43 1.17 -13.97
CA TYR A 86 -3.13 1.40 -12.70
C TYR A 86 -2.19 1.41 -11.50
N SER A 87 -0.89 1.59 -11.74
CA SER A 87 0.10 1.80 -10.67
C SER A 87 -0.17 3.12 -9.96
N HIS A 88 -0.06 3.12 -8.62
CA HIS A 88 -0.25 4.31 -7.81
C HIS A 88 0.71 4.33 -6.61
N LEU A 89 0.84 5.51 -5.98
CA LEU A 89 1.71 5.71 -4.84
C LEU A 89 1.02 5.31 -3.53
N ILE A 90 1.79 4.72 -2.60
CA ILE A 90 1.36 4.53 -1.21
C ILE A 90 2.33 5.25 -0.27
N LEU A 91 1.81 6.17 0.53
CA LEU A 91 2.54 6.87 1.59
C LEU A 91 2.44 6.08 2.90
N ARG A 92 3.56 5.71 3.50
CA ARG A 92 3.63 4.92 4.73
C ARG A 92 4.43 5.56 5.86
N GLY A 93 4.81 6.84 5.69
CA GLY A 93 5.78 7.49 6.56
C GLY A 93 7.21 6.96 6.35
N SER A 94 8.13 7.42 7.18
CA SER A 94 9.55 7.07 7.09
C SER A 94 10.27 7.21 8.42
N THR A 95 11.57 6.91 8.45
CA THR A 95 12.43 7.21 9.60
C THR A 95 12.59 8.71 9.86
N GLN A 96 12.22 9.56 8.91
CA GLN A 96 12.27 11.02 9.03
C GLN A 96 10.96 11.63 9.57
N GLY A 97 9.87 10.87 9.58
CA GLY A 97 8.58 11.30 10.08
C GLY A 97 7.39 10.75 9.30
N THR A 98 6.23 11.29 9.62
CA THR A 98 4.96 10.99 8.97
C THR A 98 4.84 11.69 7.61
N ASN A 99 3.93 11.22 6.74
CA ASN A 99 3.66 11.85 5.44
C ASN A 99 2.18 11.76 5.05
N PHE A 100 1.28 11.87 6.02
CA PHE A 100 -0.17 11.87 5.81
C PHE A 100 -0.83 13.25 5.88
N ASP A 101 -0.05 14.29 6.23
CA ASP A 101 -0.56 15.67 6.26
C ASP A 101 -0.86 16.21 4.85
N GLU A 102 -1.68 17.29 4.78
CA GLU A 102 -2.14 17.88 3.53
C GLU A 102 -1.00 18.20 2.55
N LYS A 103 0.09 18.77 3.09
CA LYS A 103 1.23 19.17 2.27
C LYS A 103 1.96 17.96 1.72
N SER A 104 2.25 16.97 2.55
CA SER A 104 2.92 15.73 2.14
C SER A 104 2.15 15.00 1.05
N VAL A 105 0.81 14.92 1.18
CA VAL A 105 -0.05 14.30 0.16
C VAL A 105 -0.05 15.13 -1.13
N SER A 106 -0.19 16.46 -1.04
CA SER A 106 -0.18 17.37 -2.19
C SER A 106 1.15 17.33 -2.96
N ASP A 107 2.27 17.39 -2.24
CA ASP A 107 3.62 17.33 -2.84
C ASP A 107 3.83 15.99 -3.56
N SER A 108 3.34 14.90 -2.97
CA SER A 108 3.41 13.56 -3.56
C SER A 108 2.57 13.42 -4.83
N LEU A 109 1.35 13.96 -4.84
CA LEU A 109 0.48 14.01 -6.02
C LEU A 109 1.13 14.82 -7.15
N SER A 110 1.75 15.96 -6.80
CA SER A 110 2.49 16.79 -7.75
C SER A 110 3.67 16.05 -8.35
N LEU A 111 4.41 15.29 -7.54
CA LEU A 111 5.54 14.49 -8.02
C LEU A 111 5.11 13.43 -9.03
N VAL A 112 4.01 12.71 -8.75
CA VAL A 112 3.43 11.73 -9.68
C VAL A 112 2.97 12.40 -10.98
N SER A 113 2.27 13.53 -10.88
CA SER A 113 1.79 14.31 -12.03
C SER A 113 2.93 14.83 -12.91
N ASN A 114 4.03 15.30 -12.31
CA ASN A 114 5.20 15.82 -13.02
C ASN A 114 5.92 14.73 -13.84
N GLN A 115 5.70 13.46 -13.53
CA GLN A 115 6.20 12.32 -14.30
C GLN A 115 5.20 11.87 -15.40
N GLY A 116 4.14 12.63 -15.64
CA GLY A 116 3.12 12.33 -16.65
C GLY A 116 2.18 11.18 -16.28
N MET A 117 2.17 10.77 -15.02
CA MET A 117 1.30 9.70 -14.51
C MET A 117 0.03 10.28 -13.86
N HIS A 118 -1.02 9.46 -13.78
CA HIS A 118 -2.25 9.86 -13.09
C HIS A 118 -1.99 10.05 -11.58
N PRO A 119 -2.23 11.26 -11.02
CA PRO A 119 -1.92 11.55 -9.63
C PRO A 119 -2.93 10.88 -8.70
N SER A 120 -2.60 9.70 -8.22
CA SER A 120 -3.37 8.94 -7.24
C SER A 120 -2.49 8.41 -6.12
N VAL A 121 -2.95 8.62 -4.89
CA VAL A 121 -2.24 8.27 -3.66
C VAL A 121 -3.18 7.52 -2.71
N VAL A 122 -2.70 6.41 -2.19
CA VAL A 122 -3.24 5.74 -1.01
C VAL A 122 -2.33 6.07 0.18
N VAL A 123 -2.88 6.28 1.36
CA VAL A 123 -2.07 6.51 2.55
C VAL A 123 -2.26 5.39 3.55
N ASP A 124 -1.15 4.78 3.93
CA ASP A 124 -1.06 3.78 4.97
C ASP A 124 -0.97 4.48 6.33
N CYS A 125 -2.02 4.38 7.14
CA CYS A 125 -2.12 4.98 8.47
C CYS A 125 -1.26 4.26 9.51
N SER A 126 -0.74 3.08 9.17
CA SER A 126 0.09 2.22 10.00
C SER A 126 1.58 2.59 9.87
N HIS A 127 2.47 1.67 10.23
CA HIS A 127 3.91 1.78 10.05
C HIS A 127 4.50 3.07 10.66
N ALA A 128 5.23 3.87 9.87
CA ALA A 128 5.85 5.09 10.37
C ALA A 128 4.84 6.25 10.48
N ASN A 129 3.71 6.19 9.81
CA ASN A 129 2.64 7.18 9.96
C ASN A 129 1.97 7.15 11.34
N CYS A 130 2.02 6.02 12.04
CA CYS A 130 1.61 5.93 13.46
C CYS A 130 2.80 5.78 14.42
N GLY A 131 4.05 5.86 13.94
CA GLY A 131 5.25 5.64 14.75
C GLY A 131 5.34 4.22 15.32
N LYS A 132 4.74 3.24 14.65
CA LYS A 132 4.58 1.83 15.08
C LYS A 132 3.76 1.67 16.38
N ASP A 133 2.97 2.67 16.73
CA ASP A 133 2.02 2.65 17.83
C ASP A 133 0.59 2.58 17.23
N HIS A 134 -0.02 1.39 17.23
CA HIS A 134 -1.34 1.19 16.65
C HIS A 134 -2.40 2.15 17.22
N LYS A 135 -2.25 2.59 18.46
CA LYS A 135 -3.18 3.55 19.09
C LYS A 135 -3.17 4.95 18.44
N LYS A 136 -2.18 5.21 17.58
CA LYS A 136 -2.08 6.48 16.82
C LYS A 136 -2.56 6.37 15.37
N MET A 137 -2.95 5.18 14.92
CA MET A 137 -3.46 5.00 13.54
C MET A 137 -4.70 5.85 13.28
N ASN A 138 -5.56 6.02 14.30
CA ASN A 138 -6.77 6.83 14.23
C ASN A 138 -6.50 8.32 13.93
N ILE A 139 -5.32 8.83 14.29
CA ILE A 139 -4.93 10.24 14.03
C ILE A 139 -4.75 10.43 12.51
N ALA A 140 -3.94 9.58 11.89
CA ALA A 140 -3.74 9.62 10.45
C ALA A 140 -5.05 9.35 9.69
N PHE A 141 -5.83 8.36 10.13
CA PHE A 141 -7.10 8.00 9.52
C PHE A 141 -8.08 9.18 9.51
N LYS A 142 -8.32 9.81 10.66
CA LYS A 142 -9.27 10.94 10.79
C LYS A 142 -8.82 12.16 9.99
N GLU A 143 -7.52 12.43 9.94
CA GLU A 143 -6.95 13.50 9.13
C GLU A 143 -7.20 13.25 7.63
N LEU A 144 -6.94 12.04 7.14
CA LEU A 144 -7.14 11.69 5.74
C LEU A 144 -8.63 11.71 5.33
N VAL A 145 -9.52 11.22 6.20
CA VAL A 145 -10.98 11.33 5.99
C VAL A 145 -11.39 12.81 5.93
N ARG A 146 -10.81 13.68 6.77
CA ARG A 146 -11.05 15.13 6.71
C ARG A 146 -10.60 15.73 5.38
N GLN A 147 -9.40 15.37 4.91
CA GLN A 147 -8.89 15.83 3.61
C GLN A 147 -9.81 15.41 2.47
N LYS A 148 -10.29 14.17 2.49
CA LYS A 148 -11.19 13.64 1.47
C LYS A 148 -12.56 14.32 1.49
N ALA A 149 -13.17 14.44 2.66
CA ALA A 149 -14.47 15.08 2.85
C ALA A 149 -14.48 16.54 2.41
N ASN A 150 -13.37 17.27 2.61
CA ASN A 150 -13.25 18.67 2.20
C ASN A 150 -12.62 18.84 0.80
N ASN A 151 -12.42 17.76 0.07
CA ASN A 151 -11.81 17.75 -1.28
C ASN A 151 -10.47 18.51 -1.36
N ILE A 152 -9.65 18.45 -0.29
CA ILE A 152 -8.37 19.16 -0.20
C ILE A 152 -7.35 18.56 -1.17
N ASN A 153 -7.25 17.23 -1.17
CA ASN A 153 -6.39 16.46 -2.06
C ASN A 153 -7.23 15.49 -2.91
N PRO A 154 -7.75 15.91 -4.07
CA PRO A 154 -8.65 15.06 -4.90
C PRO A 154 -8.04 13.72 -5.29
N GLY A 155 -6.71 13.66 -5.48
CA GLY A 155 -5.96 12.45 -5.80
C GLY A 155 -5.73 11.50 -4.62
N LEU A 156 -6.19 11.84 -3.42
CA LEU A 156 -6.25 10.90 -2.29
C LEU A 156 -7.41 9.93 -2.54
N VAL A 157 -7.09 8.71 -2.98
CA VAL A 157 -8.07 7.73 -3.45
C VAL A 157 -8.37 6.63 -2.44
N GLY A 158 -7.54 6.45 -1.42
CA GLY A 158 -7.74 5.42 -0.42
C GLY A 158 -6.82 5.56 0.78
N LEU A 159 -7.10 4.74 1.79
CA LEU A 159 -6.27 4.62 2.99
C LEU A 159 -6.19 3.16 3.44
N MET A 160 -5.16 2.84 4.22
CA MET A 160 -4.91 1.51 4.78
C MET A 160 -4.85 1.58 6.30
N LEU A 161 -5.38 0.53 6.94
CA LEU A 161 -5.26 0.28 8.38
C LEU A 161 -4.77 -1.14 8.61
N GLU A 162 -3.81 -1.34 9.50
CA GLU A 162 -3.49 -2.66 10.02
C GLU A 162 -4.44 -3.00 11.17
N SER A 163 -5.31 -3.97 10.93
CA SER A 163 -6.39 -4.38 11.82
C SER A 163 -6.39 -5.89 12.02
N PHE A 164 -6.72 -6.32 13.24
CA PHE A 164 -6.92 -7.74 13.53
C PHE A 164 -8.05 -7.92 14.54
N LEU A 165 -8.31 -9.18 14.99
CA LEU A 165 -9.40 -9.43 15.93
C LEU A 165 -9.17 -8.74 17.28
N SER A 166 -7.92 -8.76 17.77
CA SER A 166 -7.49 -8.13 19.01
C SER A 166 -6.35 -7.15 18.74
N GLU A 167 -6.25 -6.10 19.56
CA GLU A 167 -5.23 -5.07 19.39
C GLU A 167 -3.82 -5.54 19.73
N GLY A 168 -2.83 -4.79 19.22
CA GLY A 168 -1.42 -4.98 19.52
C GLY A 168 -0.75 -6.05 18.68
N ASN A 169 0.35 -6.57 19.20
CA ASN A 169 1.08 -7.69 18.62
C ASN A 169 1.71 -8.56 19.71
N GLN A 170 2.20 -9.73 19.30
CA GLN A 170 2.88 -10.70 20.15
C GLN A 170 4.10 -11.28 19.42
N LYS A 171 5.06 -11.77 20.19
CA LYS A 171 6.24 -12.45 19.63
C LYS A 171 5.89 -13.89 19.24
N LEU A 172 6.45 -14.35 18.13
CA LEU A 172 6.41 -15.74 17.71
C LEU A 172 7.59 -16.52 18.33
N ASP A 173 7.54 -16.76 19.64
CA ASP A 173 8.58 -17.55 20.32
C ASP A 173 8.19 -19.05 20.32
N ASN A 174 7.02 -19.38 20.83
CA ASN A 174 6.47 -20.74 20.81
C ASN A 174 5.03 -20.70 20.22
N PRO A 175 4.76 -21.39 19.11
CA PRO A 175 3.45 -21.37 18.48
C PRO A 175 2.29 -21.81 19.38
N LYS A 176 2.56 -22.63 20.41
CA LYS A 176 1.54 -23.13 21.35
C LYS A 176 1.05 -22.06 22.34
N ASP A 177 1.86 -21.02 22.55
CA ASP A 177 1.57 -19.94 23.52
C ASP A 177 0.91 -18.72 22.86
N LEU A 178 0.71 -18.79 21.54
CA LEU A 178 0.11 -17.69 20.80
C LEU A 178 -1.35 -17.46 21.21
N LYS A 179 -1.67 -16.20 21.44
CA LYS A 179 -3.04 -15.74 21.64
C LYS A 179 -3.74 -15.63 20.28
N TYR A 180 -4.87 -16.31 20.14
CA TYR A 180 -5.69 -16.22 18.95
C TYR A 180 -6.14 -14.78 18.69
N GLY A 181 -6.05 -14.34 17.44
CA GLY A 181 -6.52 -13.01 17.03
C GLY A 181 -5.57 -11.85 17.35
N VAL A 182 -4.35 -12.11 17.82
CA VAL A 182 -3.30 -11.10 18.04
C VAL A 182 -2.23 -11.23 16.96
N SER A 183 -1.81 -10.12 16.34
CA SER A 183 -0.78 -10.11 15.29
C SER A 183 0.55 -10.68 15.79
N ILE A 184 1.29 -11.36 14.93
CA ILE A 184 2.67 -11.82 15.16
C ILE A 184 3.70 -10.96 14.41
N THR A 185 3.27 -9.89 13.76
CA THR A 185 4.09 -8.95 13.03
C THR A 185 3.89 -7.54 13.58
N ASP A 186 3.45 -6.58 12.80
CA ASP A 186 3.22 -5.22 13.26
C ASP A 186 1.95 -5.11 14.13
N PRO A 187 1.93 -4.18 15.10
CA PRO A 187 0.79 -4.02 15.99
C PRO A 187 -0.43 -3.47 15.26
N CYS A 188 -1.58 -4.14 15.43
CA CYS A 188 -2.84 -3.81 14.79
C CYS A 188 -3.81 -3.11 15.75
N ILE A 189 -4.75 -2.33 15.23
CA ILE A 189 -5.98 -1.96 15.96
C ILE A 189 -6.91 -3.17 16.02
N ASN A 190 -7.83 -3.19 16.99
CA ASN A 190 -8.81 -4.28 17.10
C ASN A 190 -9.98 -4.10 16.12
N TRP A 191 -10.76 -5.16 15.97
CA TRP A 191 -11.90 -5.19 15.04
C TRP A 191 -12.97 -4.13 15.37
N ASN A 192 -13.29 -3.93 16.63
CA ASN A 192 -14.31 -2.96 17.02
C ASN A 192 -13.90 -1.53 16.69
N GLU A 193 -12.65 -1.16 16.98
CA GLU A 193 -12.09 0.14 16.60
C GLU A 193 -12.09 0.35 15.09
N THR A 194 -11.78 -0.71 14.32
CA THR A 194 -11.84 -0.66 12.86
C THR A 194 -13.25 -0.35 12.36
N VAL A 195 -14.26 -1.03 12.91
CA VAL A 195 -15.68 -0.81 12.56
C VAL A 195 -16.12 0.61 12.92
N GLU A 196 -15.72 1.11 14.09
CA GLU A 196 -16.01 2.48 14.53
C GLU A 196 -15.40 3.51 13.57
N LEU A 197 -14.12 3.39 13.24
CA LEU A 197 -13.42 4.30 12.32
C LEU A 197 -14.06 4.33 10.93
N ILE A 198 -14.38 3.15 10.37
CA ILE A 198 -15.04 3.06 9.05
C ILE A 198 -16.43 3.69 9.09
N SER A 199 -17.21 3.43 10.15
CA SER A 199 -18.55 4.00 10.30
C SER A 199 -18.54 5.54 10.50
N GLU A 200 -17.52 6.06 11.20
CA GLU A 200 -17.30 7.51 11.31
C GLU A 200 -16.95 8.13 9.96
N ALA A 201 -16.09 7.46 9.19
CA ALA A 201 -15.68 7.93 7.86
C ALA A 201 -16.87 7.96 6.89
N ASP A 202 -17.67 6.91 6.85
CA ASP A 202 -18.86 6.78 6.01
C ASP A 202 -19.80 7.96 6.23
N LYS A 203 -20.22 8.18 7.47
CA LYS A 203 -21.08 9.32 7.86
C LYS A 203 -20.51 10.68 7.44
N LYS A 204 -19.19 10.84 7.58
CA LYS A 204 -18.54 12.11 7.25
C LYS A 204 -18.44 12.35 5.75
N LEU A 205 -18.25 11.30 4.97
CA LEU A 205 -18.18 11.37 3.52
C LEU A 205 -19.56 11.53 2.87
N GLU A 206 -20.61 10.93 3.44
CA GLU A 206 -21.99 11.13 2.98
C GLU A 206 -22.50 12.56 3.18
N SER A 207 -21.97 13.26 4.20
CA SER A 207 -22.36 14.63 4.53
C SER A 207 -21.56 15.71 3.80
N SER A 208 -20.63 15.31 2.91
CA SER A 208 -19.73 16.17 2.14
C SER A 208 -20.18 16.28 0.71
#